data_9251a5d872145c47aecff1a4fe7a2027
#
_entry.id   9251a5d872145c47aecff1a4fe7a2027
#
_cell.length_a   1.000
_cell.length_b   1.000
_cell.length_c   1.000
_cell.angle_alpha   90.00
_cell.angle_beta   90.00
_cell.angle_gamma   90.00
#
_symmetry.space_group_name_H-M   'P 1'
#
loop_
_entity.id
_entity.type
_entity.pdbx_description
1 polymer ?
#
loop_
_entity_poly.entity_id
_entity_poly.type
_entity_poly.pdbx_seq_one_letter_code
_entity_poly.pdbx_strand_id
1 'polypeptide(L)'
;MNGSASPAVASPAVTSPLPKAASAQTRLLLPFLFERRAADRAAEALAGASTGIARGLWTREPPRKLYRYRLEMTGQLDRFLFSHGEKGTVEGAYLHASGERIRRWLGALDVDLGSRVARVGLSSTPGVELFLTAHGAGVLSLCFDLGADVELASVLEVNRRLSILTRPGERAPWLSAPWPEGTAPAAAPAAETSQNSTVPLGDRLGRPGARFSLTELLAELLEPLRGMGIAPIQESLCAYSVVALPHDVEVGAAETRKWTGPFLSSLAQVHAVFRPAPERAKLGVPNLFTGANHWAAASLQGAAHVLGAREVHALGEDTVAEARDRYFVPYLTALLQRCAIKKAAEEATDMVLREDVKREPVSKLRSDVLAFALAGALPEVSVRSSLHRYYRMCQRAVDLTRNLSQVRSALGDLEAQLSARQQMEIAEAQRDIAKQSAESQESSHRIHMSLVWIEVFIVVAYAAELVKFFVIELPHIHEPSTRWIAASLAIGIGAIALAVLRPWDHRHAKKGSHGKASG
;
A
#
# COMPACT_ATOMS: atom_id res chain seq x y z
N MET A 1 -38.13 -34.53 -22.66
CA MET A 1 -36.99 -33.59 -22.77
C MET A 1 -35.76 -34.33 -22.26
N ASN A 2 -35.01 -34.93 -23.17
CA ASN A 2 -33.87 -35.77 -22.86
C ASN A 2 -32.62 -34.92 -22.73
N GLY A 3 -32.11 -34.71 -21.53
CA GLY A 3 -30.84 -34.08 -21.26
C GLY A 3 -29.70 -35.06 -21.54
N SER A 4 -29.06 -34.97 -22.68
CA SER A 4 -27.81 -35.68 -22.97
C SER A 4 -26.69 -35.10 -22.13
N ALA A 5 -26.24 -35.83 -21.11
CA ALA A 5 -25.02 -35.55 -20.37
C ALA A 5 -23.84 -35.70 -21.35
N SER A 6 -23.13 -34.58 -21.59
CA SER A 6 -21.89 -34.56 -22.34
C SER A 6 -20.82 -35.37 -21.57
N PRO A 7 -20.13 -36.33 -22.22
CA PRO A 7 -19.12 -37.11 -21.53
C PRO A 7 -17.95 -36.17 -21.13
N ALA A 8 -17.62 -36.16 -19.84
CA ALA A 8 -16.44 -35.52 -19.32
C ALA A 8 -15.20 -36.09 -20.04
N VAL A 9 -14.57 -35.29 -20.88
CA VAL A 9 -13.32 -35.66 -21.54
C VAL A 9 -12.28 -35.78 -20.42
N ALA A 10 -11.95 -37.01 -20.07
CA ALA A 10 -10.84 -37.31 -19.18
C ALA A 10 -9.56 -36.80 -19.85
N SER A 11 -8.97 -35.75 -19.32
CA SER A 11 -7.64 -35.29 -19.71
C SER A 11 -6.66 -36.46 -19.57
N PRO A 12 -5.82 -36.74 -20.59
CA PRO A 12 -4.83 -37.78 -20.46
C PRO A 12 -3.88 -37.41 -19.33
N ALA A 13 -3.92 -38.19 -18.26
CA ALA A 13 -2.95 -38.10 -17.19
C ALA A 13 -1.56 -38.28 -17.82
N VAL A 14 -0.67 -37.33 -17.62
CA VAL A 14 0.73 -37.49 -17.93
C VAL A 14 1.24 -38.61 -17.02
N THR A 15 1.32 -39.82 -17.57
CA THR A 15 1.62 -41.05 -16.82
C THR A 15 3.12 -41.25 -16.53
N SER A 16 3.97 -40.36 -17.01
CA SER A 16 5.39 -40.39 -16.64
C SER A 16 5.58 -39.70 -15.31
N PRO A 17 6.15 -40.38 -14.29
CA PRO A 17 6.47 -39.77 -13.02
C PRO A 17 7.39 -38.58 -13.27
N LEU A 18 7.09 -37.45 -12.59
CA LEU A 18 7.99 -36.29 -12.59
C LEU A 18 9.37 -36.74 -12.06
N PRO A 19 10.49 -36.24 -12.60
CA PRO A 19 11.81 -36.60 -12.11
C PRO A 19 12.00 -36.11 -10.66
N LYS A 20 13.03 -36.64 -10.00
CA LYS A 20 13.48 -36.13 -8.71
C LYS A 20 14.31 -34.86 -8.93
N ALA A 21 14.31 -33.97 -7.96
CA ALA A 21 15.21 -32.83 -7.91
C ALA A 21 16.55 -33.25 -7.29
N ALA A 22 17.67 -32.83 -7.88
CA ALA A 22 18.98 -33.00 -7.26
C ALA A 22 19.09 -32.16 -5.97
N SER A 23 18.47 -30.98 -5.94
CA SER A 23 18.25 -30.18 -4.74
C SER A 23 17.06 -29.26 -4.92
N ALA A 24 16.38 -28.95 -3.82
CA ALA A 24 15.28 -28.00 -3.83
C ALA A 24 15.32 -27.12 -2.59
N GLN A 25 15.10 -25.84 -2.79
CA GLN A 25 15.03 -24.84 -1.71
C GLN A 25 13.82 -23.94 -1.92
N THR A 26 13.20 -23.52 -0.84
CA THR A 26 12.04 -22.63 -0.87
C THR A 26 12.19 -21.55 0.20
N ARG A 27 11.98 -20.30 -0.21
CA ARG A 27 11.78 -19.17 0.71
C ARG A 27 10.28 -18.94 0.86
N LEU A 28 9.81 -18.98 2.08
CA LEU A 28 8.46 -18.55 2.43
C LEU A 28 8.51 -17.08 2.80
N LEU A 29 7.66 -16.29 2.19
CA LEU A 29 7.65 -14.84 2.34
C LEU A 29 6.34 -14.40 2.95
N LEU A 30 6.41 -13.74 4.11
CA LEU A 30 5.27 -13.06 4.72
C LEU A 30 5.33 -11.56 4.38
N PRO A 31 4.59 -11.10 3.37
CA PRO A 31 4.44 -9.67 3.12
C PRO A 31 3.48 -9.06 4.14
N PHE A 32 3.86 -7.93 4.74
CA PHE A 32 3.03 -7.21 5.71
C PHE A 32 3.15 -5.71 5.54
N LEU A 33 2.16 -5.00 6.08
CA LEU A 33 2.13 -3.55 6.14
C LEU A 33 2.43 -3.09 7.56
N PHE A 34 3.04 -1.93 7.69
CA PHE A 34 3.29 -1.26 8.96
C PHE A 34 3.25 0.26 8.78
N GLU A 35 3.52 1.01 9.84
CA GLU A 35 3.52 2.47 9.80
C GLU A 35 4.58 3.01 8.82
N ARG A 36 4.21 3.95 7.96
CA ARG A 36 5.15 4.59 7.03
C ARG A 36 6.25 5.34 7.77
N ARG A 37 7.44 5.38 7.18
CA ARG A 37 8.63 6.04 7.74
C ARG A 37 9.09 5.47 9.09
N ALA A 38 8.55 4.31 9.48
CA ALA A 38 8.91 3.63 10.71
C ALA A 38 9.97 2.52 10.53
N ALA A 39 10.57 2.36 9.34
CA ALA A 39 11.50 1.27 9.05
C ALA A 39 12.70 1.25 10.01
N ASP A 40 13.29 2.38 10.34
CA ASP A 40 14.39 2.47 11.31
C ASP A 40 13.96 2.11 12.72
N ARG A 41 12.83 2.69 13.19
CA ARG A 41 12.28 2.36 14.51
C ARG A 41 11.97 0.87 14.62
N ALA A 42 11.44 0.27 13.55
CA ALA A 42 11.16 -1.15 13.49
C ALA A 42 12.44 -1.98 13.55
N ALA A 43 13.47 -1.58 12.81
CA ALA A 43 14.77 -2.24 12.82
C ALA A 43 15.46 -2.11 14.18
N GLU A 44 15.36 -0.96 14.84
CA GLU A 44 15.87 -0.73 16.20
C GLU A 44 15.13 -1.58 17.24
N ALA A 45 13.80 -1.63 17.17
CA ALA A 45 13.00 -2.44 18.08
C ALA A 45 13.36 -3.93 17.98
N LEU A 46 13.59 -4.44 16.78
CA LEU A 46 14.01 -5.83 16.56
C LEU A 46 15.43 -6.10 17.04
N ALA A 47 16.38 -5.25 16.68
CA ALA A 47 17.78 -5.39 17.10
C ALA A 47 17.94 -5.23 18.62
N GLY A 48 17.12 -4.38 19.25
CA GLY A 48 17.09 -4.12 20.68
C GLY A 48 16.16 -5.05 21.48
N ALA A 49 15.51 -6.04 20.85
CA ALA A 49 14.59 -6.93 21.54
C ALA A 49 15.23 -7.64 22.74
N SER A 50 14.63 -7.47 23.92
CA SER A 50 15.14 -8.00 25.19
C SER A 50 14.41 -9.24 25.68
N THR A 51 13.28 -9.58 25.07
CA THR A 51 12.39 -10.68 25.47
C THR A 51 12.06 -11.61 24.30
N GLY A 52 11.54 -12.78 24.60
CA GLY A 52 11.06 -13.76 23.63
C GLY A 52 12.13 -14.33 22.72
N ILE A 53 11.70 -14.91 21.61
CA ILE A 53 12.58 -15.49 20.57
C ILE A 53 13.44 -14.40 19.91
N ALA A 54 12.90 -13.21 19.74
CA ALA A 54 13.58 -12.11 19.06
C ALA A 54 14.81 -11.58 19.82
N ARG A 55 14.95 -11.92 21.12
CA ARG A 55 16.07 -11.45 21.96
C ARG A 55 17.43 -11.77 21.38
N GLY A 56 18.16 -10.72 20.92
CA GLY A 56 19.50 -10.84 20.34
C GLY A 56 19.54 -11.76 19.11
N LEU A 57 18.42 -11.95 18.43
CA LEU A 57 18.33 -12.74 17.22
C LEU A 57 18.71 -11.93 15.99
N TRP A 58 18.25 -10.69 15.91
CA TRP A 58 18.33 -9.88 14.73
C TRP A 58 19.63 -9.07 14.64
N THR A 59 20.24 -9.10 13.45
CA THR A 59 21.46 -8.36 13.12
C THR A 59 21.19 -7.51 11.86
N ARG A 60 21.67 -6.27 11.83
CA ARG A 60 21.51 -5.34 10.71
C ARG A 60 22.52 -5.53 9.58
N GLU A 61 23.64 -6.17 9.84
CA GLU A 61 24.68 -6.37 8.83
C GLU A 61 24.27 -7.42 7.81
N PRO A 62 24.26 -7.10 6.49
CA PRO A 62 23.95 -8.08 5.47
C PRO A 62 25.06 -9.16 5.44
N PRO A 63 24.68 -10.45 5.27
CA PRO A 63 25.64 -11.52 5.15
C PRO A 63 26.56 -11.32 3.94
N ARG A 64 27.85 -11.68 4.09
CA ARG A 64 28.87 -11.46 3.03
C ARG A 64 28.48 -12.00 1.65
N LYS A 65 27.75 -13.14 1.60
CA LYS A 65 27.23 -13.70 0.33
C LYS A 65 26.22 -12.79 -0.35
N LEU A 66 25.29 -12.23 0.40
CA LEU A 66 24.32 -11.25 -0.15
C LEU A 66 25.03 -9.96 -0.59
N TYR A 67 26.08 -9.56 0.14
CA TYR A 67 26.90 -8.40 -0.21
C TYR A 67 27.56 -8.53 -1.57
N ARG A 68 27.95 -9.74 -1.98
CA ARG A 68 28.55 -10.01 -3.31
C ARG A 68 27.59 -9.65 -4.45
N TYR A 69 26.29 -9.91 -4.32
CA TYR A 69 25.28 -9.56 -5.33
C TYR A 69 24.87 -8.09 -5.30
N ARG A 70 25.08 -7.39 -4.20
CA ARG A 70 24.85 -5.93 -4.12
C ARG A 70 25.65 -5.14 -5.15
N LEU A 71 26.83 -5.59 -5.51
CA LEU A 71 27.67 -4.95 -6.54
C LEU A 71 27.03 -4.97 -7.95
N GLU A 72 26.07 -5.86 -8.17
CA GLU A 72 25.34 -5.97 -9.44
C GLU A 72 24.02 -5.19 -9.43
N MET A 73 23.62 -4.68 -8.27
CA MET A 73 22.40 -3.91 -8.10
C MET A 73 22.64 -2.43 -8.45
N THR A 74 21.58 -1.77 -8.89
CA THR A 74 21.63 -0.31 -9.02
C THR A 74 21.69 0.35 -7.64
N GLY A 75 22.34 1.51 -7.55
CA GLY A 75 22.42 2.23 -6.28
C GLY A 75 21.05 2.61 -5.69
N GLN A 76 20.02 2.76 -6.54
CA GLN A 76 18.64 2.98 -6.08
C GLN A 76 18.06 1.75 -5.39
N LEU A 77 18.25 0.55 -5.97
CA LEU A 77 17.81 -0.70 -5.38
C LEU A 77 18.53 -0.97 -4.07
N ASP A 78 19.83 -0.71 -4.02
CA ASP A 78 20.62 -0.88 -2.81
C ASP A 78 20.08 -0.01 -1.66
N ARG A 79 19.78 1.27 -1.92
CA ARG A 79 19.13 2.14 -0.94
C ARG A 79 17.75 1.66 -0.53
N PHE A 80 16.94 1.22 -1.49
CA PHE A 80 15.58 0.74 -1.24
C PHE A 80 15.52 -0.47 -0.31
N LEU A 81 16.51 -1.38 -0.38
CA LEU A 81 16.53 -2.61 0.41
C LEU A 81 17.46 -2.56 1.63
N PHE A 82 18.61 -1.87 1.52
CA PHE A 82 19.73 -2.03 2.44
C PHE A 82 20.25 -0.69 3.00
N SER A 83 19.50 0.39 2.90
CA SER A 83 19.94 1.70 3.36
C SER A 83 20.44 1.63 4.80
N HIS A 84 21.76 1.84 4.98
CA HIS A 84 22.37 1.97 6.29
C HIS A 84 22.44 3.47 6.59
N GLY A 85 21.45 3.95 7.32
CA GLY A 85 21.36 5.20 8.04
C GLY A 85 22.49 6.23 7.90
N GLU A 86 22.68 6.83 6.74
CA GLU A 86 23.08 8.23 6.73
C GLU A 86 21.89 9.00 7.31
N LYS A 87 22.13 9.69 8.42
CA LYS A 87 21.08 10.39 9.18
C LYS A 87 20.22 11.24 8.24
N GLY A 88 19.00 10.78 8.00
CA GLY A 88 17.97 11.59 7.34
C GLY A 88 17.17 10.96 6.22
N THR A 89 17.59 9.88 5.55
CA THR A 89 16.88 9.30 4.40
C THR A 89 16.98 7.77 4.36
N VAL A 90 16.40 7.08 5.35
CA VAL A 90 16.33 5.62 5.31
C VAL A 90 15.19 5.22 4.38
N GLU A 91 15.54 4.76 3.19
CA GLU A 91 14.58 4.21 2.23
C GLU A 91 14.20 2.76 2.54
N GLY A 92 15.11 2.00 3.19
CA GLY A 92 14.87 0.62 3.60
C GLY A 92 15.76 0.17 4.74
N ALA A 93 15.39 -0.91 5.41
CA ALA A 93 16.20 -1.57 6.43
C ALA A 93 16.20 -3.07 6.22
N TYR A 94 17.36 -3.69 6.38
CA TYR A 94 17.57 -5.12 6.29
C TYR A 94 18.05 -5.66 7.63
N LEU A 95 17.46 -6.77 8.04
CA LEU A 95 17.88 -7.53 9.20
C LEU A 95 17.96 -9.02 8.84
N HIS A 96 18.87 -9.74 9.45
CA HIS A 96 18.89 -11.20 9.37
C HIS A 96 19.02 -11.80 10.76
N ALA A 97 18.50 -13.00 10.91
CA ALA A 97 18.60 -13.72 12.17
C ALA A 97 19.93 -14.47 12.28
N SER A 98 20.44 -14.59 13.51
CA SER A 98 21.66 -15.35 13.81
C SER A 98 21.55 -16.81 13.34
N GLY A 99 22.38 -17.19 12.36
CA GLY A 99 22.35 -18.51 11.73
C GLY A 99 22.61 -19.68 12.71
N GLU A 100 23.36 -19.46 13.77
CA GLU A 100 23.63 -20.51 14.79
C GLU A 100 22.39 -20.78 15.64
N ARG A 101 21.69 -19.71 16.12
CA ARG A 101 20.45 -19.89 16.89
C ARG A 101 19.37 -20.52 16.04
N ILE A 102 19.23 -20.07 14.80
CA ILE A 102 18.25 -20.59 13.85
C ILE A 102 18.48 -22.07 13.58
N ARG A 103 19.73 -22.49 13.33
CA ARG A 103 20.05 -23.92 13.14
C ARG A 103 19.69 -24.78 14.35
N ARG A 104 19.93 -24.27 15.54
CA ARG A 104 19.61 -24.99 16.78
C ARG A 104 18.11 -25.23 16.95
N TRP A 105 17.28 -24.28 16.50
CA TRP A 105 15.83 -24.34 16.68
C TRP A 105 15.10 -24.97 15.50
N LEU A 106 15.54 -24.68 14.28
CA LEU A 106 14.79 -24.95 13.04
C LEU A 106 15.65 -25.65 11.99
N GLY A 107 16.82 -26.17 12.35
CA GLY A 107 17.77 -26.79 11.41
C GLY A 107 17.27 -28.12 10.82
N ALA A 108 16.39 -28.82 11.54
CA ALA A 108 15.67 -29.97 11.04
C ALA A 108 14.26 -29.94 11.59
N LEU A 109 13.26 -30.00 10.71
CA LEU A 109 11.85 -29.95 11.05
C LEU A 109 11.10 -31.02 10.27
N ASP A 110 10.18 -31.66 10.94
CA ASP A 110 9.22 -32.55 10.32
C ASP A 110 7.91 -31.78 10.05
N VAL A 111 7.49 -31.73 8.78
CA VAL A 111 6.26 -31.08 8.32
C VAL A 111 5.22 -32.14 8.07
N ASP A 112 4.10 -32.04 8.74
CA ASP A 112 2.95 -32.93 8.52
C ASP A 112 2.21 -32.54 7.24
N LEU A 113 2.30 -33.38 6.22
CA LEU A 113 1.59 -33.21 4.95
C LEU A 113 0.23 -33.90 4.95
N GLY A 114 -0.16 -34.51 6.05
CA GLY A 114 -1.42 -35.27 6.20
C GLY A 114 -1.29 -36.73 5.78
N SER A 115 -0.73 -37.05 4.62
CA SER A 115 -0.49 -38.43 4.14
C SER A 115 0.89 -38.97 4.50
N ARG A 116 1.83 -38.08 4.73
CA ARG A 116 3.25 -38.37 5.09
C ARG A 116 3.88 -37.19 5.81
N VAL A 117 5.01 -37.45 6.39
CA VAL A 117 5.86 -36.42 6.99
C VAL A 117 7.00 -36.11 6.04
N ALA A 118 7.22 -34.83 5.76
CA ALA A 118 8.37 -34.37 5.00
C ALA A 118 9.38 -33.71 5.94
N ARG A 119 10.65 -34.10 5.82
CA ARG A 119 11.74 -33.46 6.57
C ARG A 119 12.26 -32.28 5.79
N VAL A 120 12.31 -31.12 6.44
CA VAL A 120 12.85 -29.87 5.88
C VAL A 120 13.81 -29.26 6.90
N GLY A 121 14.79 -28.49 6.43
CA GLY A 121 15.68 -27.75 7.31
C GLY A 121 15.66 -26.27 7.00
N LEU A 122 15.71 -25.41 8.00
CA LEU A 122 15.92 -24.00 7.73
C LEU A 122 17.39 -23.78 7.33
N SER A 123 17.61 -23.12 6.19
CA SER A 123 18.94 -22.80 5.70
C SER A 123 19.74 -22.00 6.74
N SER A 124 21.02 -22.29 6.86
CA SER A 124 21.87 -21.55 7.80
C SER A 124 22.28 -20.17 7.31
N THR A 125 22.21 -19.94 6.00
CA THR A 125 22.69 -18.69 5.39
C THR A 125 22.03 -18.45 4.03
N PRO A 126 21.17 -17.45 3.90
CA PRO A 126 20.40 -16.81 4.97
C PRO A 126 19.17 -17.64 5.34
N GLY A 127 18.97 -17.91 6.62
CA GLY A 127 17.82 -18.71 7.09
C GLY A 127 16.56 -17.88 7.28
N VAL A 128 16.67 -16.81 8.05
CA VAL A 128 15.57 -15.86 8.32
C VAL A 128 16.06 -14.45 8.02
N GLU A 129 15.30 -13.74 7.22
CA GLU A 129 15.61 -12.37 6.78
C GLU A 129 14.37 -11.50 6.89
N LEU A 130 14.58 -10.22 7.16
CA LEU A 130 13.53 -9.22 7.20
C LEU A 130 13.92 -7.99 6.39
N PHE A 131 13.06 -7.59 5.49
CA PHE A 131 13.19 -6.40 4.66
C PHE A 131 12.08 -5.43 5.00
N LEU A 132 12.43 -4.20 5.34
CA LEU A 132 11.52 -3.11 5.69
C LEU A 132 11.76 -1.94 4.76
N THR A 133 10.71 -1.24 4.34
CA THR A 133 10.83 -0.04 3.50
C THR A 133 10.22 1.17 4.17
N ALA A 134 10.72 2.36 3.87
CA ALA A 134 10.16 3.62 4.36
C ALA A 134 8.69 3.84 3.92
N HIS A 135 8.25 3.09 2.91
CA HIS A 135 6.87 3.14 2.40
C HIS A 135 5.87 2.33 3.24
N GLY A 136 6.31 1.76 4.38
CA GLY A 136 5.44 0.99 5.27
C GLY A 136 5.14 -0.43 4.77
N ALA A 137 6.03 -0.98 3.96
CA ALA A 137 5.96 -2.36 3.46
C ALA A 137 7.11 -3.18 4.02
N GLY A 138 6.82 -4.39 4.50
CA GLY A 138 7.80 -5.33 5.01
C GLY A 138 7.62 -6.72 4.43
N VAL A 139 8.70 -7.50 4.37
CA VAL A 139 8.69 -8.92 4.00
C VAL A 139 9.60 -9.68 4.96
N LEU A 140 9.03 -10.62 5.70
CA LEU A 140 9.76 -11.62 6.46
C LEU A 140 9.97 -12.85 5.57
N SER A 141 11.21 -13.32 5.46
CA SER A 141 11.63 -14.45 4.63
C SER A 141 12.17 -15.58 5.48
N LEU A 142 11.65 -16.79 5.29
CA LEU A 142 12.15 -18.03 5.87
C LEU A 142 12.64 -18.95 4.76
N CYS A 143 13.94 -19.27 4.72
CA CYS A 143 14.53 -20.10 3.67
C CYS A 143 14.65 -21.56 4.11
N PHE A 144 13.86 -22.45 3.53
CA PHE A 144 13.87 -23.88 3.78
C PHE A 144 14.66 -24.64 2.72
N ASP A 145 15.48 -25.57 3.19
CA ASP A 145 16.11 -26.58 2.37
C ASP A 145 15.25 -27.85 2.42
N LEU A 146 14.85 -28.33 1.26
CA LEU A 146 14.02 -29.52 1.12
C LEU A 146 14.85 -30.80 0.91
N GLY A 147 16.18 -30.65 0.82
CA GLY A 147 17.11 -31.76 0.67
C GLY A 147 17.43 -32.12 -0.78
N ALA A 148 18.18 -33.21 -0.94
CA ALA A 148 18.54 -33.81 -2.21
C ALA A 148 17.58 -34.95 -2.55
N ASP A 149 17.53 -35.33 -3.84
CA ASP A 149 16.73 -36.44 -4.39
C ASP A 149 15.23 -36.38 -4.08
N VAL A 150 14.71 -35.15 -3.92
CA VAL A 150 13.30 -34.90 -3.58
C VAL A 150 12.43 -35.03 -4.83
N GLU A 151 11.34 -35.76 -4.72
CA GLU A 151 10.31 -35.80 -5.78
C GLU A 151 9.74 -34.41 -6.04
N LEU A 152 9.67 -33.98 -7.29
CA LEU A 152 9.10 -32.67 -7.67
C LEU A 152 7.65 -32.49 -7.17
N ALA A 153 6.86 -33.56 -7.13
CA ALA A 153 5.52 -33.54 -6.55
C ALA A 153 5.53 -33.20 -5.06
N SER A 154 6.55 -33.70 -4.33
CA SER A 154 6.73 -33.38 -2.91
C SER A 154 7.08 -31.91 -2.67
N VAL A 155 7.89 -31.31 -3.55
CA VAL A 155 8.20 -29.87 -3.49
C VAL A 155 6.91 -29.03 -3.59
N LEU A 156 6.01 -29.38 -4.52
CA LEU A 156 4.71 -28.70 -4.65
C LEU A 156 3.87 -28.82 -3.38
N GLU A 157 3.78 -30.03 -2.85
CA GLU A 157 2.97 -30.30 -1.66
C GLU A 157 3.51 -29.61 -0.40
N VAL A 158 4.83 -29.65 -0.16
CA VAL A 158 5.48 -28.95 0.94
C VAL A 158 5.26 -27.43 0.83
N ASN A 159 5.48 -26.86 -0.36
CA ASN A 159 5.28 -25.43 -0.56
C ASN A 159 3.85 -25.00 -0.29
N ARG A 160 2.88 -25.74 -0.83
CA ARG A 160 1.48 -25.45 -0.56
C ARG A 160 1.17 -25.53 0.93
N ARG A 161 1.62 -26.60 1.59
CA ARG A 161 1.33 -26.82 3.00
C ARG A 161 1.94 -25.75 3.90
N LEU A 162 3.20 -25.40 3.66
CA LEU A 162 3.90 -24.37 4.40
C LEU A 162 3.41 -22.95 4.11
N SER A 163 2.78 -22.72 2.94
CA SER A 163 2.26 -21.38 2.61
C SER A 163 0.94 -21.04 3.30
N ILE A 164 0.22 -22.02 3.85
CA ILE A 164 -1.09 -21.82 4.48
C ILE A 164 -0.88 -21.27 5.90
N LEU A 165 -1.41 -20.08 6.18
CA LEU A 165 -1.45 -19.52 7.53
C LEU A 165 -2.85 -19.67 8.15
N THR A 166 -3.84 -19.14 7.46
CA THR A 166 -5.25 -19.20 7.89
C THR A 166 -6.13 -19.38 6.67
N ARG A 167 -6.81 -20.53 6.57
CA ARG A 167 -7.88 -20.73 5.58
C ARG A 167 -9.08 -21.36 6.28
N PRO A 168 -10.32 -21.02 5.89
CA PRO A 168 -11.50 -21.70 6.39
C PRO A 168 -11.37 -23.21 6.17
N GLY A 169 -11.40 -23.98 7.26
CA GLY A 169 -11.27 -25.44 7.22
C GLY A 169 -9.85 -26.01 7.12
N GLU A 170 -8.83 -25.19 6.90
CA GLU A 170 -7.43 -25.63 6.91
C GLU A 170 -6.67 -24.95 8.07
N ARG A 171 -5.91 -25.72 8.83
CA ARG A 171 -5.04 -25.22 9.89
C ARG A 171 -3.63 -24.99 9.34
N ALA A 172 -2.93 -24.00 9.90
CA ALA A 172 -1.50 -23.83 9.66
C ALA A 172 -0.77 -25.15 9.91
N PRO A 173 0.27 -25.48 9.12
CA PRO A 173 1.00 -26.71 9.28
C PRO A 173 1.68 -26.76 10.66
N TRP A 174 1.62 -27.92 11.29
CA TRP A 174 2.43 -28.21 12.45
C TRP A 174 3.85 -28.52 12.01
N LEU A 175 4.80 -27.88 12.67
CA LEU A 175 6.22 -28.14 12.57
C LEU A 175 6.65 -28.82 13.86
N SER A 176 7.47 -29.86 13.76
CA SER A 176 8.02 -30.52 14.94
C SER A 176 9.53 -30.72 14.80
N ALA A 177 10.27 -30.46 15.88
CA ALA A 177 11.67 -30.85 15.97
C ALA A 177 11.76 -32.39 16.01
N PRO A 178 12.58 -33.03 15.14
CA PRO A 178 12.71 -34.48 15.12
C PRO A 178 13.28 -34.98 16.41
N TRP A 179 12.87 -36.18 16.83
CA TRP A 179 13.52 -36.90 17.89
C TRP A 179 14.92 -37.37 17.44
N PRO A 180 15.91 -37.38 18.31
CA PRO A 180 17.18 -38.05 18.03
C PRO A 180 16.94 -39.50 17.63
N GLU A 181 17.68 -40.00 16.65
CA GLU A 181 17.56 -41.38 16.20
C GLU A 181 17.64 -42.37 17.36
N GLY A 182 16.68 -43.26 17.44
CA GLY A 182 16.58 -44.26 18.51
C GLY A 182 15.95 -43.80 19.83
N THR A 183 15.56 -42.55 19.98
CA THR A 183 14.97 -42.01 21.22
C THR A 183 13.49 -41.67 21.12
N ALA A 184 12.85 -41.91 19.95
CA ALA A 184 11.42 -41.68 19.79
C ALA A 184 10.63 -42.55 20.78
N PRO A 185 9.70 -41.99 21.58
CA PRO A 185 8.88 -42.79 22.47
C PRO A 185 8.02 -43.75 21.63
N ALA A 186 7.86 -45.00 22.10
CA ALA A 186 7.10 -46.05 21.43
C ALA A 186 5.62 -45.70 21.17
N ALA A 187 5.08 -44.76 21.92
CA ALA A 187 3.82 -44.10 21.65
C ALA A 187 4.11 -42.58 21.56
N ALA A 188 3.84 -41.98 20.40
CA ALA A 188 3.78 -40.52 20.32
C ALA A 188 2.81 -40.04 21.42
N PRO A 189 3.23 -39.17 22.36
CA PRO A 189 2.31 -38.65 23.34
C PRO A 189 1.09 -38.12 22.59
N ALA A 190 -0.09 -38.62 22.99
CA ALA A 190 -1.36 -38.21 22.40
C ALA A 190 -1.32 -36.72 22.25
N ALA A 191 -1.51 -36.25 21.01
CA ALA A 191 -1.31 -34.86 20.62
C ALA A 191 -1.96 -33.95 21.67
N GLU A 192 -1.18 -33.50 22.65
CA GLU A 192 -1.60 -32.33 23.42
C GLU A 192 -1.80 -31.26 22.36
N THR A 193 -3.08 -31.07 22.05
CA THR A 193 -3.55 -30.03 21.13
C THR A 193 -3.04 -28.72 21.72
N SER A 194 -1.90 -28.26 21.23
CA SER A 194 -1.12 -27.16 21.80
C SER A 194 -1.80 -25.77 21.64
N GLN A 195 -3.10 -25.77 21.39
CA GLN A 195 -3.90 -24.54 21.43
C GLN A 195 -3.91 -23.87 22.83
N ASN A 196 -3.49 -24.60 23.87
CA ASN A 196 -3.43 -24.12 25.26
C ASN A 196 -2.05 -24.31 25.92
N SER A 197 -0.96 -24.43 25.16
CA SER A 197 0.35 -24.48 25.79
C SER A 197 0.67 -23.13 26.42
N THR A 198 0.68 -23.08 27.75
CA THR A 198 1.08 -21.92 28.57
C THR A 198 2.60 -21.65 28.48
N VAL A 199 3.36 -22.57 27.88
CA VAL A 199 4.81 -22.47 27.75
C VAL A 199 5.16 -21.61 26.54
N PRO A 200 5.91 -20.52 26.70
CA PRO A 200 6.37 -19.68 25.59
C PRO A 200 7.05 -20.48 24.49
N LEU A 201 6.87 -20.10 23.23
CA LEU A 201 7.48 -20.80 22.10
C LEU A 201 9.00 -20.87 22.21
N GLY A 202 9.66 -19.82 22.71
CA GLY A 202 11.11 -19.78 22.94
C GLY A 202 11.63 -20.89 23.82
N ASP A 203 10.85 -21.33 24.82
CA ASP A 203 11.22 -22.41 25.75
C ASP A 203 10.91 -23.79 25.16
N ARG A 204 10.08 -23.87 24.13
CA ARG A 204 9.76 -25.12 23.42
C ARG A 204 10.72 -25.39 22.27
N LEU A 205 11.18 -24.33 21.58
CA LEU A 205 12.08 -24.46 20.44
C LEU A 205 13.40 -25.15 20.84
N GLY A 206 13.85 -26.07 20.00
CA GLY A 206 15.06 -26.87 20.24
C GLY A 206 14.86 -28.07 21.16
N ARG A 207 13.67 -28.31 21.72
CA ARG A 207 13.34 -29.54 22.43
C ARG A 207 12.92 -30.63 21.45
N PRO A 208 13.46 -31.86 21.56
CA PRO A 208 13.01 -32.97 20.74
C PRO A 208 11.50 -33.18 20.84
N GLY A 209 10.84 -33.38 19.73
CA GLY A 209 9.37 -33.57 19.66
C GLY A 209 8.52 -32.33 19.93
N ALA A 210 9.14 -31.14 20.16
CA ALA A 210 8.39 -29.92 20.31
C ALA A 210 7.57 -29.62 19.05
N ARG A 211 6.27 -29.33 19.24
CA ARG A 211 5.35 -28.95 18.17
C ARG A 211 5.00 -27.47 18.25
N PHE A 212 4.95 -26.82 17.11
CA PHE A 212 4.54 -25.42 16.99
C PHE A 212 3.94 -25.18 15.60
N SER A 213 3.11 -24.18 15.47
CA SER A 213 2.58 -23.76 14.17
C SER A 213 3.50 -22.72 13.54
N LEU A 214 3.48 -22.67 12.21
CA LEU A 214 4.22 -21.62 11.49
C LEU A 214 3.69 -20.22 11.87
N THR A 215 2.40 -20.10 12.14
CA THR A 215 1.78 -18.84 12.58
C THR A 215 2.33 -18.37 13.92
N GLU A 216 2.51 -19.29 14.90
CA GLU A 216 3.14 -18.96 16.18
C GLU A 216 4.57 -18.47 15.98
N LEU A 217 5.34 -19.16 15.14
CA LEU A 217 6.72 -18.77 14.85
C LEU A 217 6.81 -17.37 14.25
N LEU A 218 5.96 -17.08 13.25
CA LEU A 218 5.94 -15.77 12.61
C LEU A 218 5.51 -14.66 13.56
N ALA A 219 4.51 -14.91 14.40
CA ALA A 219 4.04 -13.96 15.41
C ALA A 219 5.14 -13.62 16.43
N GLU A 220 5.88 -14.61 16.91
CA GLU A 220 6.98 -14.41 17.86
C GLU A 220 8.19 -13.70 17.23
N LEU A 221 8.51 -14.00 15.95
CA LEU A 221 9.60 -13.31 15.24
C LEU A 221 9.31 -11.81 15.04
N LEU A 222 8.04 -11.45 14.89
CA LEU A 222 7.59 -10.07 14.67
C LEU A 222 7.02 -9.41 15.94
N GLU A 223 7.02 -10.09 17.08
CA GLU A 223 6.49 -9.58 18.35
C GLU A 223 7.00 -8.16 18.69
N PRO A 224 8.32 -7.85 18.58
CA PRO A 224 8.81 -6.52 18.88
C PRO A 224 8.19 -5.39 18.04
N LEU A 225 7.57 -5.72 16.92
CA LEU A 225 6.90 -4.77 16.04
C LEU A 225 5.38 -4.65 16.30
N ARG A 226 4.84 -5.37 17.28
CA ARG A 226 3.39 -5.45 17.55
C ARG A 226 2.73 -4.08 17.73
N GLY A 227 3.44 -3.12 18.33
CA GLY A 227 2.96 -1.74 18.51
C GLY A 227 2.98 -0.86 17.27
N MET A 228 3.48 -1.34 16.13
CA MET A 228 3.66 -0.56 14.90
C MET A 228 2.58 -0.85 13.83
N GLY A 229 1.43 -1.39 14.24
CA GLY A 229 0.29 -1.60 13.34
C GLY A 229 0.56 -2.62 12.22
N ILE A 230 1.25 -3.73 12.54
CA ILE A 230 1.52 -4.78 11.56
C ILE A 230 0.22 -5.44 11.11
N ALA A 231 0.02 -5.46 9.80
CA ALA A 231 -1.07 -6.17 9.16
C ALA A 231 -0.53 -7.06 8.02
N PRO A 232 -0.72 -8.39 8.08
CA PRO A 232 -0.41 -9.27 6.96
C PRO A 232 -1.25 -8.87 5.73
N ILE A 233 -0.63 -8.90 4.54
CA ILE A 233 -1.33 -8.51 3.31
C ILE A 233 -2.29 -9.61 2.85
N GLN A 234 -1.99 -10.85 3.18
CA GLN A 234 -2.74 -12.02 2.71
C GLN A 234 -2.73 -13.13 3.76
N GLU A 235 -3.68 -14.03 3.65
CA GLU A 235 -3.85 -15.18 4.55
C GLU A 235 -2.90 -16.35 4.25
N SER A 236 -2.03 -16.19 3.26
CA SER A 236 -1.04 -17.19 2.85
C SER A 236 0.31 -16.55 2.60
N LEU A 237 1.37 -17.32 2.81
CA LEU A 237 2.73 -16.92 2.45
C LEU A 237 2.92 -17.00 0.94
N CYS A 238 3.73 -16.09 0.40
CA CYS A 238 4.29 -16.29 -0.94
C CYS A 238 5.42 -17.31 -0.87
N ALA A 239 5.61 -18.10 -1.93
CA ALA A 239 6.72 -19.03 -2.02
C ALA A 239 7.67 -18.64 -3.15
N TYR A 240 8.96 -18.54 -2.85
CA TYR A 240 10.02 -18.40 -3.84
C TYR A 240 10.86 -19.66 -3.83
N SER A 241 10.80 -20.45 -4.91
CA SER A 241 11.37 -21.79 -4.95
C SER A 241 12.45 -21.92 -6.04
N VAL A 242 13.52 -22.61 -5.71
CA VAL A 242 14.60 -22.96 -6.64
C VAL A 242 14.78 -24.48 -6.61
N VAL A 243 14.69 -25.09 -7.80
CA VAL A 243 14.82 -26.53 -7.99
C VAL A 243 15.94 -26.79 -9.00
N ALA A 244 16.92 -27.56 -8.62
CA ALA A 244 17.96 -28.08 -9.52
C ALA A 244 17.60 -29.49 -9.97
N LEU A 245 17.68 -29.74 -11.27
CA LEU A 245 17.45 -31.05 -11.85
C LEU A 245 18.73 -31.90 -11.84
N PRO A 246 18.62 -33.25 -11.87
CA PRO A 246 19.76 -34.15 -11.99
C PRO A 246 20.55 -33.92 -13.26
N HIS A 247 21.78 -34.43 -13.32
CA HIS A 247 22.72 -34.23 -14.43
C HIS A 247 22.27 -34.79 -15.78
N ASP A 248 21.40 -35.77 -15.76
CA ASP A 248 20.83 -36.42 -16.96
C ASP A 248 19.62 -35.70 -17.54
N VAL A 249 19.09 -34.67 -16.84
CA VAL A 249 17.87 -33.95 -17.23
C VAL A 249 18.21 -32.57 -17.79
N GLU A 250 18.03 -32.38 -19.10
CA GLU A 250 18.16 -31.08 -19.76
C GLU A 250 16.81 -30.32 -19.76
N VAL A 251 16.75 -29.14 -19.15
CA VAL A 251 15.54 -28.30 -19.10
C VAL A 251 15.05 -27.91 -20.50
N GLY A 252 15.95 -27.73 -21.43
CA GLY A 252 15.66 -27.32 -22.81
C GLY A 252 15.22 -28.46 -23.75
N ALA A 253 15.35 -29.73 -23.36
CA ALA A 253 14.96 -30.87 -24.18
C ALA A 253 13.43 -30.89 -24.44
N ALA A 254 13.03 -31.42 -25.58
CA ALA A 254 11.63 -31.43 -26.03
C ALA A 254 10.70 -32.15 -25.02
N GLU A 255 11.17 -33.23 -24.42
CA GLU A 255 10.42 -33.97 -23.39
C GLU A 255 10.30 -33.22 -22.09
N THR A 256 11.37 -32.59 -21.63
CA THR A 256 11.41 -31.81 -20.41
C THR A 256 10.54 -30.55 -20.52
N ARG A 257 10.50 -29.91 -21.69
CA ARG A 257 9.63 -28.75 -21.95
C ARG A 257 8.15 -29.03 -21.75
N LYS A 258 7.69 -30.24 -21.99
CA LYS A 258 6.27 -30.62 -21.86
C LYS A 258 5.79 -30.44 -20.42
N TRP A 259 6.62 -30.69 -19.43
CA TRP A 259 6.24 -30.62 -18.02
C TRP A 259 6.86 -29.42 -17.28
N THR A 260 8.02 -28.91 -17.68
CA THR A 260 8.74 -27.84 -16.94
C THR A 260 7.91 -26.56 -16.85
N GLY A 261 7.31 -26.10 -17.93
CA GLY A 261 6.46 -24.89 -17.92
C GLY A 261 5.25 -25.03 -17.00
N PRO A 262 4.42 -26.08 -17.16
CA PRO A 262 3.30 -26.37 -16.25
C PRO A 262 3.73 -26.57 -14.79
N PHE A 263 4.86 -27.24 -14.55
CA PHE A 263 5.40 -27.44 -13.20
C PHE A 263 5.79 -26.11 -12.56
N LEU A 264 6.55 -25.27 -13.27
CA LEU A 264 6.91 -23.94 -12.81
C LEU A 264 5.69 -23.07 -12.50
N SER A 265 4.68 -23.14 -13.38
CA SER A 265 3.42 -22.42 -13.14
C SER A 265 2.73 -22.89 -11.86
N SER A 266 2.65 -24.22 -11.64
CA SER A 266 2.06 -24.78 -10.44
C SER A 266 2.86 -24.41 -9.19
N LEU A 267 4.19 -24.44 -9.28
CA LEU A 267 5.08 -24.09 -8.18
C LEU A 267 5.01 -22.61 -7.83
N ALA A 268 5.00 -21.72 -8.82
CA ALA A 268 4.85 -20.29 -8.61
C ALA A 268 3.46 -19.90 -8.06
N GLN A 269 2.40 -20.63 -8.43
CA GLN A 269 1.04 -20.45 -7.92
C GLN A 269 0.76 -21.21 -6.63
N VAL A 270 1.78 -21.89 -6.09
CA VAL A 270 1.68 -22.65 -4.82
C VAL A 270 0.56 -23.70 -4.85
N HIS A 271 0.40 -24.38 -5.99
CA HIS A 271 -0.53 -25.49 -6.11
C HIS A 271 0.06 -26.81 -5.56
N ALA A 272 -0.75 -27.61 -4.87
CA ALA A 272 -0.32 -28.90 -4.33
C ALA A 272 -0.09 -29.96 -5.39
N VAL A 273 -0.77 -29.85 -6.51
CA VAL A 273 -0.82 -30.87 -7.55
C VAL A 273 -0.35 -30.27 -8.85
N PHE A 274 0.52 -31.00 -9.52
CA PHE A 274 0.89 -30.70 -10.89
C PHE A 274 -0.35 -30.77 -11.78
N ARG A 275 -0.72 -29.62 -12.35
CA ARG A 275 -1.81 -29.54 -13.32
C ARG A 275 -1.20 -29.22 -14.67
N PRO A 276 -1.17 -30.18 -15.61
CA PRO A 276 -0.79 -29.85 -16.98
C PRO A 276 -1.77 -28.80 -17.51
N ALA A 277 -1.23 -27.74 -18.08
CA ALA A 277 -2.04 -26.69 -18.66
C ALA A 277 -2.97 -27.29 -19.72
N PRO A 278 -4.28 -27.02 -19.71
CA PRO A 278 -5.15 -27.45 -20.79
C PRO A 278 -4.62 -26.93 -22.13
N GLU A 279 -4.83 -27.67 -23.23
CA GLU A 279 -4.24 -27.33 -24.54
C GLU A 279 -4.51 -25.91 -25.04
N ARG A 280 -5.59 -25.28 -24.59
CA ARG A 280 -5.90 -23.86 -24.83
C ARG A 280 -5.02 -22.88 -24.05
N ALA A 281 -4.35 -23.33 -23.00
CA ALA A 281 -3.35 -22.55 -22.26
C ALA A 281 -1.96 -22.62 -22.92
N LYS A 282 -1.83 -23.21 -24.13
CA LYS A 282 -0.61 -23.12 -24.96
C LYS A 282 -0.22 -21.68 -25.33
N LEU A 283 -1.09 -20.72 -25.13
CA LEU A 283 -0.83 -19.30 -25.30
C LEU A 283 -0.14 -18.67 -24.06
N GLY A 284 0.90 -19.37 -23.58
CA GLY A 284 1.85 -18.81 -22.66
C GLY A 284 1.44 -18.97 -21.20
N VAL A 285 2.24 -19.70 -20.44
CA VAL A 285 2.33 -19.49 -19.00
C VAL A 285 2.63 -18.00 -18.82
N PRO A 286 1.67 -17.18 -18.34
CA PRO A 286 1.92 -15.76 -18.19
C PRO A 286 3.13 -15.62 -17.27
N ASN A 287 4.09 -14.76 -17.64
CA ASN A 287 5.28 -14.53 -16.86
C ASN A 287 6.26 -15.72 -16.76
N LEU A 288 6.54 -16.35 -17.88
CA LEU A 288 7.61 -17.34 -18.02
C LEU A 288 8.90 -16.68 -18.55
N PHE A 289 9.99 -16.87 -17.84
CA PHE A 289 11.35 -16.56 -18.27
C PHE A 289 12.05 -17.85 -18.71
N THR A 290 12.60 -17.88 -19.91
CA THR A 290 13.29 -19.04 -20.45
C THR A 290 14.72 -18.69 -20.84
N GLY A 291 15.68 -19.32 -20.18
CA GLY A 291 17.09 -19.40 -20.61
C GLY A 291 17.40 -20.76 -21.21
N ALA A 292 18.65 -21.00 -21.58
CA ALA A 292 19.08 -22.29 -22.16
C ALA A 292 18.84 -23.44 -21.17
N ASN A 293 19.28 -23.29 -19.93
CA ASN A 293 19.16 -24.28 -18.85
C ASN A 293 18.54 -23.71 -17.57
N HIS A 294 17.95 -22.52 -17.64
CA HIS A 294 17.32 -21.86 -16.52
C HIS A 294 15.94 -21.35 -16.93
N TRP A 295 14.91 -21.88 -16.33
CA TRP A 295 13.53 -21.44 -16.52
C TRP A 295 12.97 -20.93 -15.21
N ALA A 296 12.18 -19.87 -15.29
CA ALA A 296 11.52 -19.28 -14.13
C ALA A 296 10.10 -18.83 -14.46
N ALA A 297 9.23 -18.87 -13.46
CA ALA A 297 7.88 -18.33 -13.51
C ALA A 297 7.62 -17.46 -12.28
N ALA A 298 6.75 -16.47 -12.42
CA ALA A 298 6.29 -15.64 -11.31
C ALA A 298 4.77 -15.45 -11.34
N SER A 299 4.20 -15.33 -10.17
CA SER A 299 2.78 -15.06 -9.94
C SER A 299 2.59 -14.12 -8.73
N LEU A 300 1.35 -13.82 -8.39
CA LEU A 300 1.00 -13.11 -7.15
C LEU A 300 1.34 -13.88 -5.88
N GLN A 301 1.38 -15.22 -5.95
CA GLN A 301 1.55 -16.11 -4.81
C GLN A 301 3.00 -16.58 -4.65
N GLY A 302 3.84 -16.38 -5.66
CA GLY A 302 5.22 -16.83 -5.58
C GLY A 302 5.99 -16.67 -6.89
N ALA A 303 7.24 -17.13 -6.83
CA ALA A 303 8.09 -17.32 -7.99
C ALA A 303 8.83 -18.65 -7.89
N ALA A 304 9.16 -19.22 -9.02
CA ALA A 304 9.80 -20.52 -9.08
C ALA A 304 10.89 -20.53 -10.17
N HIS A 305 11.97 -21.26 -9.89
CA HIS A 305 13.10 -21.45 -10.78
C HIS A 305 13.39 -22.95 -10.94
N VAL A 306 13.65 -23.38 -12.16
CA VAL A 306 14.17 -24.71 -12.47
C VAL A 306 15.49 -24.54 -13.21
N LEU A 307 16.53 -25.17 -12.67
CA LEU A 307 17.89 -25.15 -13.17
C LEU A 307 18.22 -26.52 -13.75
N GLY A 308 18.70 -26.58 -14.98
CA GLY A 308 19.22 -27.81 -15.58
C GLY A 308 20.66 -28.07 -15.13
N ALA A 309 21.08 -29.31 -15.28
CA ALA A 309 22.40 -29.80 -14.88
C ALA A 309 23.59 -29.01 -15.49
N ARG A 310 23.47 -28.58 -16.74
CA ARG A 310 24.52 -27.79 -17.41
C ARG A 310 24.75 -26.43 -16.74
N GLU A 311 23.68 -25.80 -16.25
CA GLU A 311 23.79 -24.52 -15.53
C GLU A 311 24.49 -24.75 -14.18
N VAL A 312 24.10 -25.82 -13.47
CA VAL A 312 24.73 -26.20 -12.19
C VAL A 312 26.22 -26.50 -12.39
N HIS A 313 26.59 -27.17 -13.47
CA HIS A 313 27.99 -27.58 -13.74
C HIS A 313 28.87 -26.42 -14.26
N ALA A 314 28.30 -25.53 -15.08
CA ALA A 314 29.02 -24.40 -15.67
C ALA A 314 29.37 -23.31 -14.65
N LEU A 315 28.58 -23.16 -13.62
CA LEU A 315 28.71 -22.11 -12.61
C LEU A 315 29.26 -22.62 -11.26
N GLY A 316 29.46 -23.92 -11.10
CA GLY A 316 29.94 -24.58 -9.90
C GLY A 316 28.85 -24.90 -8.87
N GLU A 317 29.21 -25.52 -7.75
CA GLU A 317 28.28 -25.95 -6.68
C GLU A 317 27.42 -24.80 -6.09
N ASP A 318 27.85 -23.56 -6.27
CA ASP A 318 27.14 -22.35 -5.78
C ASP A 318 25.96 -21.92 -6.67
N THR A 319 25.65 -22.61 -7.79
CA THR A 319 24.62 -22.12 -8.76
C THR A 319 23.22 -22.09 -8.19
N VAL A 320 22.87 -23.10 -7.38
CA VAL A 320 21.56 -23.11 -6.71
C VAL A 320 21.49 -21.98 -5.70
N ALA A 321 22.56 -21.75 -4.96
CA ALA A 321 22.68 -20.64 -4.02
C ALA A 321 22.66 -19.29 -4.78
N GLU A 322 23.33 -19.20 -5.92
CA GLU A 322 23.32 -18.03 -6.78
C GLU A 322 21.90 -17.73 -7.31
N ALA A 323 21.22 -18.72 -7.85
CA ALA A 323 19.84 -18.57 -8.32
C ALA A 323 18.89 -18.20 -7.16
N ARG A 324 19.05 -18.83 -6.00
CA ARG A 324 18.30 -18.56 -4.80
C ARG A 324 18.43 -17.10 -4.35
N ASP A 325 19.64 -16.56 -4.32
CA ASP A 325 19.90 -15.25 -3.72
C ASP A 325 19.81 -14.12 -4.77
N ARG A 326 20.37 -14.33 -5.95
CA ARG A 326 20.46 -13.32 -7.00
C ARG A 326 19.12 -13.00 -7.67
N TYR A 327 18.36 -14.03 -8.07
CA TYR A 327 17.04 -13.85 -8.67
C TYR A 327 15.94 -13.58 -7.63
N PHE A 328 16.21 -13.87 -6.37
CA PHE A 328 15.32 -13.53 -5.27
C PHE A 328 15.10 -12.02 -5.14
N VAL A 329 16.16 -11.23 -5.25
CA VAL A 329 16.10 -9.78 -5.05
C VAL A 329 15.13 -9.07 -6.01
N PRO A 330 15.14 -9.32 -7.33
CA PRO A 330 14.14 -8.77 -8.23
C PRO A 330 12.70 -9.11 -7.87
N TYR A 331 12.43 -10.35 -7.46
CA TYR A 331 11.09 -10.76 -7.04
C TYR A 331 10.68 -10.08 -5.71
N LEU A 332 11.55 -10.10 -4.72
CA LEU A 332 11.36 -9.40 -3.45
C LEU A 332 11.05 -7.91 -3.66
N THR A 333 11.79 -7.27 -4.54
CA THR A 333 11.59 -5.86 -4.88
C THR A 333 10.20 -5.61 -5.45
N ALA A 334 9.77 -6.41 -6.42
CA ALA A 334 8.43 -6.31 -6.99
C ALA A 334 7.34 -6.56 -5.94
N LEU A 335 7.57 -7.50 -5.02
CA LEU A 335 6.65 -7.80 -3.91
C LEU A 335 6.55 -6.62 -2.93
N LEU A 336 7.67 -6.05 -2.50
CA LEU A 336 7.70 -4.87 -1.62
C LEU A 336 7.03 -3.65 -2.27
N GLN A 337 7.26 -3.45 -3.57
CA GLN A 337 6.59 -2.38 -4.33
C GLN A 337 5.07 -2.57 -4.36
N ARG A 338 4.60 -3.80 -4.58
CA ARG A 338 3.16 -4.11 -4.51
C ARG A 338 2.60 -3.82 -3.12
N CYS A 339 3.33 -4.19 -2.07
CA CYS A 339 2.93 -3.93 -0.68
C CYS A 339 2.82 -2.43 -0.40
N ALA A 340 3.79 -1.64 -0.85
CA ALA A 340 3.77 -0.18 -0.70
C ALA A 340 2.58 0.48 -1.42
N ILE A 341 2.24 -0.01 -2.63
CA ILE A 341 1.05 0.47 -3.36
C ILE A 341 -0.23 0.07 -2.63
N LYS A 342 -0.31 -1.17 -2.12
CA LYS A 342 -1.47 -1.62 -1.35
C LYS A 342 -1.66 -0.77 -0.10
N LYS A 343 -0.58 -0.46 0.63
CA LYS A 343 -0.62 0.47 1.77
C LYS A 343 -1.18 1.84 1.40
N ALA A 344 -0.73 2.38 0.26
CA ALA A 344 -1.24 3.65 -0.24
C ALA A 344 -2.74 3.58 -0.60
N ALA A 345 -3.18 2.46 -1.18
CA ALA A 345 -4.59 2.23 -1.50
C ALA A 345 -5.47 2.15 -0.25
N GLU A 346 -5.02 1.43 0.79
CA GLU A 346 -5.73 1.34 2.06
C GLU A 346 -5.85 2.71 2.73
N GLU A 347 -4.76 3.48 2.81
CA GLU A 347 -4.77 4.84 3.36
C GLU A 347 -5.68 5.78 2.57
N ALA A 348 -5.69 5.69 1.23
CA ALA A 348 -6.60 6.45 0.39
C ALA A 348 -8.07 6.06 0.65
N THR A 349 -8.35 4.77 0.80
CA THR A 349 -9.70 4.28 1.12
C THR A 349 -10.16 4.76 2.48
N ASP A 350 -9.30 4.69 3.49
CA ASP A 350 -9.61 5.20 4.84
C ASP A 350 -9.91 6.70 4.83
N MET A 351 -9.22 7.46 3.98
CA MET A 351 -9.50 8.88 3.78
C MET A 351 -10.87 9.11 3.14
N VAL A 352 -11.23 8.32 2.12
CA VAL A 352 -12.55 8.43 1.46
C VAL A 352 -13.70 8.14 2.43
N LEU A 353 -13.51 7.19 3.35
CA LEU A 353 -14.54 6.78 4.31
C LEU A 353 -14.75 7.78 5.46
N ARG A 354 -13.85 8.74 5.64
CA ARG A 354 -13.97 9.78 6.68
C ARG A 354 -14.71 10.99 6.09
N GLU A 355 -15.76 11.43 6.76
CA GLU A 355 -16.57 12.58 6.32
C GLU A 355 -15.78 13.91 6.36
N ASP A 356 -14.84 14.04 7.31
CA ASP A 356 -14.07 15.27 7.58
C ASP A 356 -12.64 15.22 6.99
N VAL A 357 -12.49 14.76 5.75
CA VAL A 357 -11.17 14.69 5.13
C VAL A 357 -10.66 16.08 4.76
N LYS A 358 -9.54 16.46 5.36
CA LYS A 358 -8.81 17.67 4.99
C LYS A 358 -7.97 17.43 3.73
N ARG A 359 -7.78 18.49 2.94
CA ARG A 359 -6.98 18.43 1.70
C ARG A 359 -5.51 18.08 1.94
N GLU A 360 -4.92 18.54 3.04
CA GLU A 360 -3.50 18.38 3.35
C GLU A 360 -3.05 16.90 3.44
N PRO A 361 -3.74 15.98 4.18
CA PRO A 361 -3.40 14.56 4.19
C PRO A 361 -3.46 13.90 2.81
N VAL A 362 -4.45 14.27 1.98
CA VAL A 362 -4.61 13.72 0.62
C VAL A 362 -3.47 14.18 -0.29
N SER A 363 -3.13 15.48 -0.25
CA SER A 363 -2.00 16.04 -1.00
C SER A 363 -0.67 15.42 -0.58
N LYS A 364 -0.47 15.17 0.73
CA LYS A 364 0.71 14.48 1.25
C LYS A 364 0.79 13.04 0.76
N LEU A 365 -0.31 12.27 0.85
CA LEU A 365 -0.36 10.90 0.35
C LEU A 365 -0.07 10.84 -1.16
N ARG A 366 -0.66 11.77 -1.93
CA ARG A 366 -0.37 11.89 -3.36
C ARG A 366 1.09 12.17 -3.64
N SER A 367 1.71 13.08 -2.90
CA SER A 367 3.14 13.38 -3.00
C SER A 367 4.00 12.15 -2.68
N ASP A 368 3.65 11.39 -1.62
CA ASP A 368 4.34 10.17 -1.25
C ASP A 368 4.21 9.07 -2.33
N VAL A 369 3.02 8.92 -2.95
CA VAL A 369 2.80 7.99 -4.08
C VAL A 369 3.57 8.42 -5.33
N LEU A 370 3.68 9.72 -5.60
CA LEU A 370 4.50 10.24 -6.70
C LEU A 370 5.99 10.01 -6.43
N ALA A 371 6.46 10.29 -5.23
CA ALA A 371 7.85 10.03 -4.83
C ALA A 371 8.18 8.52 -4.93
N PHE A 372 7.27 7.65 -4.48
CA PHE A 372 7.40 6.20 -4.68
C PHE A 372 7.45 5.83 -6.16
N ALA A 373 6.62 6.43 -6.99
CA ALA A 373 6.61 6.14 -8.43
C ALA A 373 7.88 6.56 -9.15
N LEU A 374 8.56 7.58 -8.65
CA LEU A 374 9.83 8.09 -9.21
C LEU A 374 11.04 7.34 -8.65
N ALA A 375 11.07 7.09 -7.36
CA ALA A 375 12.20 6.49 -6.66
C ALA A 375 12.02 5.01 -6.33
N GLY A 376 10.83 4.59 -5.93
CA GLY A 376 10.52 3.24 -5.48
C GLY A 376 10.03 2.30 -6.57
N ALA A 377 9.45 2.81 -7.68
CA ALA A 377 9.10 2.01 -8.85
C ALA A 377 10.32 1.89 -9.78
N LEU A 378 11.39 1.36 -9.27
CA LEU A 378 12.72 1.26 -9.87
C LEU A 378 12.66 0.92 -11.37
N PRO A 379 13.16 1.76 -12.27
CA PRO A 379 13.19 1.47 -13.70
C PRO A 379 14.14 0.31 -14.00
N GLU A 380 15.24 0.24 -13.26
CA GLU A 380 16.27 -0.78 -13.40
C GLU A 380 16.70 -1.27 -12.01
N VAL A 381 16.88 -2.59 -11.88
CA VAL A 381 17.33 -3.23 -10.63
C VAL A 381 18.75 -3.75 -10.72
N SER A 382 19.27 -3.93 -11.92
CA SER A 382 20.59 -4.49 -12.16
C SER A 382 21.14 -4.03 -13.50
N VAL A 383 22.46 -3.91 -13.57
CA VAL A 383 23.21 -3.70 -14.82
C VAL A 383 23.16 -4.91 -15.77
N ARG A 384 22.74 -6.07 -15.27
CA ARG A 384 22.60 -7.29 -16.08
C ARG A 384 21.22 -7.39 -16.73
N SER A 385 21.20 -7.46 -18.05
CA SER A 385 19.95 -7.51 -18.83
C SER A 385 19.04 -8.69 -18.50
N SER A 386 19.59 -9.86 -18.11
CA SER A 386 18.82 -11.03 -17.70
C SER A 386 18.04 -10.78 -16.40
N LEU A 387 18.67 -10.19 -15.40
CA LEU A 387 18.02 -9.85 -14.14
C LEU A 387 16.99 -8.75 -14.32
N HIS A 388 17.27 -7.76 -15.15
CA HIS A 388 16.32 -6.72 -15.50
C HIS A 388 15.08 -7.30 -16.21
N ARG A 389 15.26 -8.20 -17.17
CA ARG A 389 14.16 -8.87 -17.87
C ARG A 389 13.31 -9.72 -16.91
N TYR A 390 13.95 -10.44 -15.99
CA TYR A 390 13.27 -11.19 -14.94
C TYR A 390 12.48 -10.27 -14.01
N TYR A 391 13.07 -9.17 -13.57
CA TYR A 391 12.38 -8.17 -12.75
C TYR A 391 11.11 -7.61 -13.43
N ARG A 392 11.20 -7.27 -14.72
CA ARG A 392 10.04 -6.84 -15.50
C ARG A 392 8.95 -7.90 -15.57
N MET A 393 9.33 -9.16 -15.63
CA MET A 393 8.39 -10.27 -15.52
C MET A 393 7.71 -10.30 -14.14
N CYS A 394 8.48 -10.15 -13.06
CA CYS A 394 7.94 -10.09 -11.70
C CYS A 394 6.98 -8.92 -11.52
N GLN A 395 7.33 -7.72 -11.99
CA GLN A 395 6.45 -6.55 -11.94
C GLN A 395 5.11 -6.79 -12.65
N ARG A 396 5.13 -7.44 -13.81
CA ARG A 396 3.89 -7.84 -14.53
C ARG A 396 3.10 -8.87 -13.75
N ALA A 397 3.78 -9.85 -13.15
CA ALA A 397 3.14 -10.90 -12.34
C ALA A 397 2.38 -10.36 -11.13
N VAL A 398 2.87 -9.26 -10.54
CA VAL A 398 2.21 -8.61 -9.39
C VAL A 398 1.33 -7.43 -9.79
N ASP A 399 1.06 -7.23 -11.08
CA ASP A 399 0.23 -6.14 -11.62
C ASP A 399 0.64 -4.73 -11.14
N LEU A 400 1.95 -4.51 -10.98
CA LEU A 400 2.48 -3.31 -10.36
C LEU A 400 2.01 -2.03 -11.07
N THR A 401 2.13 -1.97 -12.39
CA THR A 401 1.79 -0.79 -13.19
C THR A 401 0.31 -0.46 -13.11
N ARG A 402 -0.55 -1.47 -13.20
CA ARG A 402 -2.00 -1.30 -13.12
C ARG A 402 -2.41 -0.79 -11.74
N ASN A 403 -1.93 -1.42 -10.67
CA ASN A 403 -2.26 -1.03 -9.31
C ASN A 403 -1.77 0.40 -9.01
N LEU A 404 -0.58 0.77 -9.44
CA LEU A 404 -0.05 2.12 -9.28
C LEU A 404 -0.90 3.17 -10.03
N SER A 405 -1.31 2.86 -11.26
CA SER A 405 -2.16 3.76 -12.05
C SER A 405 -3.53 3.96 -11.40
N GLN A 406 -4.14 2.89 -10.86
CA GLN A 406 -5.42 2.95 -10.16
C GLN A 406 -5.35 3.82 -8.90
N VAL A 407 -4.31 3.65 -8.08
CA VAL A 407 -4.13 4.47 -6.86
C VAL A 407 -3.91 5.94 -7.22
N ARG A 408 -3.13 6.23 -8.26
CA ARG A 408 -2.92 7.60 -8.73
C ARG A 408 -4.21 8.25 -9.22
N SER A 409 -5.01 7.54 -10.00
CA SER A 409 -6.30 8.02 -10.48
C SER A 409 -7.24 8.31 -9.31
N ALA A 410 -7.39 7.37 -8.37
CA ALA A 410 -8.25 7.53 -7.21
C ALA A 410 -7.85 8.73 -6.33
N LEU A 411 -6.56 8.94 -6.11
CA LEU A 411 -6.06 10.12 -5.38
C LEU A 411 -6.30 11.42 -6.14
N GLY A 412 -6.19 11.40 -7.48
CA GLY A 412 -6.51 12.55 -8.34
C GLY A 412 -7.99 12.93 -8.26
N ASP A 413 -8.86 11.94 -8.33
CA ASP A 413 -10.32 12.12 -8.24
C ASP A 413 -10.73 12.66 -6.86
N LEU A 414 -10.12 12.12 -5.77
CA LEU A 414 -10.36 12.59 -4.41
C LEU A 414 -9.94 14.06 -4.24
N GLU A 415 -8.78 14.43 -4.74
CA GLU A 415 -8.29 15.82 -4.69
C GLU A 415 -9.18 16.77 -5.48
N ALA A 416 -9.66 16.34 -6.66
CA ALA A 416 -10.61 17.12 -7.45
C ALA A 416 -11.94 17.33 -6.71
N GLN A 417 -12.48 16.30 -6.05
CA GLN A 417 -13.68 16.40 -5.22
C GLN A 417 -13.49 17.36 -4.04
N LEU A 418 -12.37 17.29 -3.32
CA LEU A 418 -12.08 18.18 -2.22
C LEU A 418 -11.92 19.64 -2.69
N SER A 419 -11.27 19.84 -3.84
CA SER A 419 -11.16 21.17 -4.46
C SER A 419 -12.53 21.73 -4.86
N ALA A 420 -13.41 20.91 -5.42
CA ALA A 420 -14.77 21.32 -5.78
C ALA A 420 -15.60 21.69 -4.54
N ARG A 421 -15.51 20.90 -3.45
CA ARG A 421 -16.17 21.24 -2.16
C ARG A 421 -15.67 22.56 -1.61
N GLN A 422 -14.37 22.77 -1.58
CA GLN A 422 -13.77 24.01 -1.11
C GLN A 422 -14.20 25.21 -1.95
N GLN A 423 -14.30 25.05 -3.28
CA GLN A 423 -14.83 26.10 -4.15
C GLN A 423 -16.30 26.41 -3.86
N MET A 424 -17.13 25.39 -3.58
CA MET A 424 -18.53 25.60 -3.19
C MET A 424 -18.63 26.35 -1.86
N GLU A 425 -17.85 25.97 -0.84
CA GLU A 425 -17.81 26.66 0.44
C GLU A 425 -17.38 28.14 0.30
N ILE A 426 -16.37 28.40 -0.54
CA ILE A 426 -15.94 29.78 -0.85
C ILE A 426 -17.06 30.53 -1.58
N ALA A 427 -17.74 29.90 -2.53
CA ALA A 427 -18.84 30.53 -3.26
C ALA A 427 -20.05 30.82 -2.35
N GLU A 428 -20.36 29.93 -1.42
CA GLU A 428 -21.39 30.15 -0.40
C GLU A 428 -21.01 31.30 0.54
N ALA A 429 -19.78 31.29 1.07
CA ALA A 429 -19.27 32.38 1.91
C ALA A 429 -19.30 33.73 1.17
N GLN A 430 -18.94 33.76 -0.13
CA GLN A 430 -19.04 34.96 -0.97
C GLN A 430 -20.48 35.43 -1.16
N ARG A 431 -21.45 34.50 -1.33
CA ARG A 431 -22.87 34.83 -1.40
C ARG A 431 -23.37 35.42 -0.10
N ASP A 432 -22.98 34.88 1.03
CA ASP A 432 -23.38 35.39 2.36
C ASP A 432 -22.78 36.77 2.64
N ILE A 433 -21.53 37.00 2.27
CA ILE A 433 -20.89 38.31 2.33
C ILE A 433 -21.60 39.30 1.41
N ALA A 434 -21.94 38.91 0.16
CA ALA A 434 -22.66 39.75 -0.77
C ALA A 434 -24.06 40.10 -0.26
N LYS A 435 -24.78 39.13 0.35
CA LYS A 435 -26.08 39.37 0.98
C LYS A 435 -25.98 40.33 2.15
N GLN A 436 -25.02 40.12 3.04
CA GLN A 436 -24.76 41.00 4.17
C GLN A 436 -24.37 42.41 3.72
N SER A 437 -23.57 42.53 2.66
CA SER A 437 -23.20 43.80 2.05
C SER A 437 -24.43 44.52 1.47
N ALA A 438 -25.32 43.80 0.78
CA ALA A 438 -26.57 44.36 0.24
C ALA A 438 -27.51 44.84 1.37
N GLU A 439 -27.68 44.07 2.44
CA GLU A 439 -28.46 44.45 3.62
C GLU A 439 -27.85 45.67 4.33
N SER A 440 -26.53 45.73 4.44
CA SER A 440 -25.80 46.87 5.00
C SER A 440 -26.00 48.14 4.13
N GLN A 441 -25.97 47.97 2.80
CA GLN A 441 -26.17 49.05 1.86
C GLN A 441 -27.62 49.59 1.89
N GLU A 442 -28.61 48.70 2.06
CA GLU A 442 -30.00 49.08 2.27
C GLU A 442 -30.22 49.83 3.58
N SER A 443 -29.59 49.35 4.67
CA SER A 443 -29.64 50.04 5.97
C SER A 443 -28.96 51.42 5.92
N SER A 444 -27.80 51.51 5.24
CA SER A 444 -27.10 52.79 5.03
C SER A 444 -27.95 53.76 4.18
N HIS A 445 -28.63 53.24 3.17
CA HIS A 445 -29.56 54.04 2.37
C HIS A 445 -30.75 54.58 3.21
N ARG A 446 -31.33 53.76 4.08
CA ARG A 446 -32.36 54.17 5.02
C ARG A 446 -31.87 55.26 6.00
N ILE A 447 -30.67 55.11 6.53
CA ILE A 447 -30.06 56.13 7.41
C ILE A 447 -29.83 57.43 6.60
N HIS A 448 -29.33 57.33 5.40
CA HIS A 448 -29.09 58.50 4.56
C HIS A 448 -30.40 59.24 4.19
N MET A 449 -31.47 58.50 3.87
CA MET A 449 -32.81 59.08 3.68
C MET A 449 -33.33 59.72 4.94
N SER A 450 -33.13 59.16 6.14
CA SER A 450 -33.55 59.76 7.38
C SER A 450 -32.78 61.05 7.69
N LEU A 451 -31.51 61.12 7.39
CA LEU A 451 -30.67 62.33 7.50
C LEU A 451 -31.16 63.43 6.57
N VAL A 452 -31.48 63.10 5.32
CA VAL A 452 -32.08 64.05 4.34
C VAL A 452 -33.41 64.61 4.86
N TRP A 453 -34.26 63.77 5.47
CA TRP A 453 -35.51 64.23 6.08
C TRP A 453 -35.28 65.14 7.29
N ILE A 454 -34.29 64.87 8.10
CA ILE A 454 -33.89 65.74 9.22
C ILE A 454 -33.42 67.10 8.69
N GLU A 455 -32.59 67.09 7.64
CA GLU A 455 -32.06 68.28 7.00
C GLU A 455 -33.20 69.15 6.42
N VAL A 456 -34.17 68.53 5.74
CA VAL A 456 -35.40 69.20 5.29
C VAL A 456 -36.21 69.80 6.43
N PHE A 457 -36.35 69.03 7.53
CA PHE A 457 -37.09 69.49 8.70
C PHE A 457 -36.44 70.70 9.37
N ILE A 458 -35.09 70.71 9.44
CA ILE A 458 -34.32 71.84 9.96
C ILE A 458 -34.49 73.07 9.07
N VAL A 459 -34.45 72.93 7.75
CA VAL A 459 -34.63 74.03 6.81
C VAL A 459 -36.05 74.59 6.90
N VAL A 460 -37.08 73.74 7.01
CA VAL A 460 -38.47 74.17 7.22
C VAL A 460 -38.65 74.89 8.56
N ALA A 461 -38.03 74.39 9.66
CA ALA A 461 -38.08 75.03 10.95
C ALA A 461 -37.45 76.43 10.95
N TYR A 462 -36.25 76.54 10.31
CA TYR A 462 -35.60 77.86 10.14
C TYR A 462 -36.44 78.80 9.27
N ALA A 463 -37.03 78.32 8.19
CA ALA A 463 -37.93 79.13 7.37
C ALA A 463 -39.15 79.62 8.14
N ALA A 464 -39.75 78.76 9.00
CA ALA A 464 -40.85 79.13 9.87
C ALA A 464 -40.45 80.17 10.95
N GLU A 465 -39.23 80.00 11.50
CA GLU A 465 -38.71 81.00 12.46
C GLU A 465 -38.43 82.36 11.81
N LEU A 466 -37.87 82.36 10.58
CA LEU A 466 -37.71 83.57 9.80
C LEU A 466 -39.03 84.23 9.50
N VAL A 467 -40.04 83.47 9.10
CA VAL A 467 -41.40 84.01 8.89
C VAL A 467 -41.99 84.61 10.17
N LYS A 468 -41.82 83.93 11.31
CA LYS A 468 -42.23 84.41 12.61
C LYS A 468 -41.47 85.70 13.00
N PHE A 469 -40.18 85.76 12.78
CA PHE A 469 -39.40 86.97 13.02
C PHE A 469 -39.87 88.18 12.20
N PHE A 470 -40.11 88.01 10.90
CA PHE A 470 -40.58 89.08 10.00
C PHE A 470 -42.01 89.45 10.27
N VAL A 471 -42.89 88.55 10.69
CA VAL A 471 -44.35 88.83 10.87
C VAL A 471 -44.65 89.34 12.30
N ILE A 472 -43.92 88.84 13.32
CA ILE A 472 -44.29 89.13 14.75
C ILE A 472 -43.33 90.11 15.39
N GLU A 473 -42.01 90.05 15.14
CA GLU A 473 -41.05 90.88 15.86
C GLU A 473 -40.68 92.25 15.24
N LEU A 474 -41.06 92.48 14.01
CA LEU A 474 -40.93 93.77 13.33
C LEU A 474 -42.28 94.57 13.25
N PRO A 475 -42.81 95.05 14.35
CA PRO A 475 -44.11 95.68 14.38
C PRO A 475 -44.15 97.09 13.78
N HIS A 476 -43.04 97.69 13.39
CA HIS A 476 -42.91 99.09 12.93
C HIS A 476 -42.94 99.31 11.43
N ILE A 477 -43.14 98.27 10.58
CA ILE A 477 -43.31 98.43 9.18
C ILE A 477 -44.81 98.45 8.83
N HIS A 478 -45.39 99.63 8.71
CA HIS A 478 -46.79 99.81 8.54
C HIS A 478 -47.30 99.64 7.07
N GLU A 479 -46.48 99.23 6.15
CA GLU A 479 -46.95 98.97 4.79
C GLU A 479 -47.38 97.52 4.55
N PRO A 480 -48.63 97.28 4.14
CA PRO A 480 -49.14 95.95 3.86
C PRO A 480 -48.36 95.17 2.76
N SER A 481 -47.68 95.94 1.89
CA SER A 481 -46.87 95.44 0.78
C SER A 481 -45.65 94.58 1.28
N THR A 482 -45.04 94.98 2.40
CA THR A 482 -43.83 94.26 2.94
C THR A 482 -44.15 92.94 3.55
N ARG A 483 -45.35 92.78 4.14
CA ARG A 483 -45.84 91.52 4.68
C ARG A 483 -46.06 90.44 3.60
N TRP A 484 -46.60 90.91 2.44
CA TRP A 484 -46.81 90.03 1.30
C TRP A 484 -45.48 89.64 0.62
N ILE A 485 -44.47 90.49 0.65
CA ILE A 485 -43.12 90.18 0.13
C ILE A 485 -42.44 89.13 1.02
N ALA A 486 -42.50 89.28 2.32
CA ALA A 486 -41.94 88.29 3.27
C ALA A 486 -42.63 86.91 3.16
N ALA A 487 -43.97 86.89 3.06
CA ALA A 487 -44.71 85.63 2.87
C ALA A 487 -44.40 84.99 1.52
N SER A 488 -44.30 85.80 0.44
CA SER A 488 -43.91 85.30 -0.87
C SER A 488 -42.48 84.76 -0.94
N LEU A 489 -41.52 85.39 -0.19
CA LEU A 489 -40.17 84.93 -0.10
C LEU A 489 -40.06 83.59 0.70
N ALA A 490 -40.81 83.44 1.79
CA ALA A 490 -40.88 82.22 2.56
C ALA A 490 -41.52 81.07 1.74
N ILE A 491 -42.57 81.31 1.03
CA ILE A 491 -43.17 80.33 0.10
C ILE A 491 -42.23 80.04 -1.06
N GLY A 492 -41.49 81.02 -1.57
CA GLY A 492 -40.48 80.84 -2.59
C GLY A 492 -39.30 79.92 -2.11
N ILE A 493 -38.81 80.13 -0.92
CA ILE A 493 -37.77 79.30 -0.32
C ILE A 493 -38.26 77.85 -0.06
N GLY A 494 -39.48 77.68 0.44
CA GLY A 494 -40.12 76.37 0.54
C GLY A 494 -40.32 75.65 -0.78
N ALA A 495 -40.74 76.37 -1.83
CA ALA A 495 -40.91 75.87 -3.18
C ALA A 495 -39.56 75.47 -3.82
N ILE A 496 -38.51 76.28 -3.62
CA ILE A 496 -37.14 75.98 -4.07
C ILE A 496 -36.59 74.72 -3.33
N ALA A 497 -36.78 74.62 -2.03
CA ALA A 497 -36.38 73.43 -1.25
C ALA A 497 -37.09 72.16 -1.77
N LEU A 498 -38.41 72.25 -2.03
CA LEU A 498 -39.16 71.15 -2.62
C LEU A 498 -38.75 70.85 -4.08
N ALA A 499 -38.44 71.87 -4.88
CA ALA A 499 -37.99 71.70 -6.27
C ALA A 499 -36.58 71.10 -6.37
N VAL A 500 -35.68 71.41 -5.42
CA VAL A 500 -34.34 70.81 -5.34
C VAL A 500 -34.37 69.34 -4.89
N LEU A 501 -35.34 68.97 -4.05
CA LEU A 501 -35.53 67.62 -3.58
C LEU A 501 -36.26 66.70 -4.60
N ARG A 502 -37.09 67.21 -5.46
CA ARG A 502 -37.89 66.45 -6.44
C ARG A 502 -37.06 65.73 -7.55
N PRO A 503 -35.93 66.23 -8.07
CA PRO A 503 -35.17 65.53 -9.10
C PRO A 503 -34.32 64.38 -8.58
N TRP A 504 -34.13 64.22 -7.26
CA TRP A 504 -33.30 63.14 -6.71
C TRP A 504 -34.05 61.81 -6.68
N ASP A 505 -35.35 61.80 -6.42
CA ASP A 505 -36.16 60.56 -6.40
C ASP A 505 -36.23 59.88 -7.76
N HIS A 506 -36.23 60.62 -8.86
CA HIS A 506 -36.35 60.07 -10.22
C HIS A 506 -35.01 59.48 -10.77
N ARG A 507 -33.86 59.86 -10.24
CA ARG A 507 -32.57 59.33 -10.71
C ARG A 507 -32.23 57.98 -10.10
N HIS A 508 -32.75 57.67 -8.93
CA HIS A 508 -32.48 56.39 -8.24
C HIS A 508 -33.49 55.30 -8.62
N ALA A 509 -34.71 55.61 -8.96
CA ALA A 509 -35.70 54.64 -9.41
C ALA A 509 -35.33 54.00 -10.78
N LYS A 510 -34.58 54.71 -11.61
CA LYS A 510 -34.19 54.23 -12.96
C LYS A 510 -32.95 53.31 -12.97
N LYS A 511 -32.11 53.35 -11.94
CA LYS A 511 -30.91 52.49 -11.80
C LYS A 511 -31.20 51.08 -11.27
N GLY A 512 -32.34 50.90 -10.56
CA GLY A 512 -32.74 49.61 -9.99
C GLY A 512 -33.38 48.62 -10.99
N SER A 513 -33.80 49.08 -12.16
CA SER A 513 -34.51 48.21 -13.13
C SER A 513 -33.63 47.54 -14.19
N HIS A 514 -32.37 47.95 -14.35
CA HIS A 514 -31.44 47.37 -15.33
C HIS A 514 -30.58 46.20 -14.83
N GLY A 515 -30.66 45.84 -13.53
CA GLY A 515 -29.88 44.74 -12.94
C GLY A 515 -30.56 43.36 -12.97
N LYS A 516 -31.80 43.23 -13.50
CA LYS A 516 -32.57 41.97 -13.42
C LYS A 516 -32.74 41.20 -14.73
N ALA A 517 -32.00 41.54 -15.78
CA ALA A 517 -32.13 40.87 -17.08
C ALA A 517 -30.78 40.41 -17.63
N SER A 518 -29.98 39.68 -16.85
CA SER A 518 -28.91 38.81 -17.37
C SER A 518 -28.39 37.92 -16.21
N GLY A 519 -29.00 36.75 -16.06
CA GLY A 519 -28.59 35.69 -15.22
C GLY A 519 -29.09 34.38 -15.80
#